data_3b7bc805bce1e3063fc41729f6dd0385
#
_entry.id   3b7bc805bce1e3063fc41729f6dd0385
#
_cell.length_a   1.000
_cell.length_b   1.000
_cell.length_c   1.000
_cell.angle_alpha   90.00
_cell.angle_beta   90.00
_cell.angle_gamma   90.00
#
_symmetry.space_group_name_H-M   'P 1'
#
loop_
_entity.id
_entity.type
_entity.pdbx_description
1 polymer ?
#
loop_
_entity_poly.entity_id
_entity_poly.type
_entity_poly.pdbx_seq_one_letter_code
_entity_poly.pdbx_strand_id
1 'polypeptide(L)'
;MQLATAQLVKQGAFAPGASVVEWGNQRFRYSEGWLNECEKISGRVHRRPTNFVWEYFEDLGFSDYLAIDVNTELRAIAMDLNFILKDKYNYTTQFDYVTNNGTGEHIFDQRTVFENMHNLCKVGGTMINVLPFAPWFNHCFYSFHPGLFRDIAAANGYEWQFMWLAQNTGKYIDCPTGMDSWTHYEQKKPRAPLSELERAYDELHTRDGKAHNVSIVTAYTKTTDNPFVIPMQGRYVNDVVDDLKGEYSETNIDVRQRDHTSATY
;
A
#
# COMPACT_ATOMS: atom_id res chain seq x y z
N MET A 1 -5.95 -2.79 -7.53
CA MET A 1 -6.72 -3.17 -6.32
C MET A 1 -7.46 -4.49 -6.49
N GLN A 2 -8.40 -4.67 -7.44
CA GLN A 2 -9.29 -5.85 -7.50
C GLN A 2 -8.54 -7.19 -7.46
N LEU A 3 -7.50 -7.39 -8.28
CA LEU A 3 -6.71 -8.63 -8.25
C LEU A 3 -6.02 -8.86 -6.89
N ALA A 4 -5.51 -7.80 -6.29
CA ALA A 4 -4.88 -7.88 -4.98
C ALA A 4 -5.90 -8.27 -3.89
N THR A 5 -7.11 -7.68 -3.92
CA THR A 5 -8.21 -8.07 -3.02
C THR A 5 -8.64 -9.51 -3.25
N ALA A 6 -8.79 -9.94 -4.52
CA ALA A 6 -9.11 -11.33 -4.86
C ALA A 6 -8.06 -12.32 -4.31
N GLN A 7 -6.77 -11.95 -4.38
CA GLN A 7 -5.69 -12.75 -3.81
C GLN A 7 -5.77 -12.85 -2.29
N LEU A 8 -6.06 -11.74 -1.59
CA LEU A 8 -6.26 -11.72 -0.14
C LEU A 8 -7.46 -12.60 0.28
N VAL A 9 -8.57 -12.53 -0.47
CA VAL A 9 -9.73 -13.41 -0.25
C VAL A 9 -9.35 -14.88 -0.40
N LYS A 10 -8.59 -15.22 -1.46
CA LYS A 10 -8.08 -16.59 -1.68
C LYS A 10 -7.21 -17.08 -0.52
N GLN A 11 -6.41 -16.20 0.06
CA GLN A 11 -5.52 -16.51 1.20
C GLN A 11 -6.28 -16.61 2.52
N GLY A 12 -7.58 -16.30 2.55
CA GLY A 12 -8.37 -16.34 3.77
C GLY A 12 -8.12 -15.14 4.71
N ALA A 13 -7.66 -14.00 4.16
CA ALA A 13 -7.37 -12.81 4.94
C ALA A 13 -8.59 -12.19 5.60
N PHE A 14 -9.81 -12.54 5.15
CA PHE A 14 -11.06 -11.96 5.65
C PHE A 14 -12.05 -13.04 6.08
N ALA A 15 -12.66 -12.83 7.24
CA ALA A 15 -13.83 -13.61 7.64
C ALA A 15 -15.06 -13.26 6.78
N PRO A 16 -16.04 -14.18 6.60
CA PRO A 16 -17.31 -13.83 6.00
C PRO A 16 -17.98 -12.67 6.72
N GLY A 17 -18.48 -11.69 5.98
CA GLY A 17 -19.09 -10.51 6.55
C GLY A 17 -18.11 -9.43 7.04
N ALA A 18 -16.84 -9.50 6.64
CA ALA A 18 -15.85 -8.48 6.96
C ALA A 18 -16.29 -7.08 6.50
N SER A 19 -15.85 -6.05 7.21
CA SER A 19 -16.09 -4.65 6.88
C SER A 19 -14.93 -4.07 6.08
N VAL A 20 -15.24 -3.15 5.15
CA VAL A 20 -14.22 -2.45 4.34
C VAL A 20 -14.45 -0.95 4.35
N VAL A 21 -13.38 -0.19 4.50
CA VAL A 21 -13.35 1.24 4.24
C VAL A 21 -12.39 1.55 3.09
N GLU A 22 -12.87 2.33 2.14
CA GLU A 22 -12.12 2.76 0.97
C GLU A 22 -11.79 4.25 1.06
N TRP A 23 -10.56 4.61 0.75
CA TRP A 23 -10.15 6.00 0.66
C TRP A 23 -10.37 6.53 -0.74
N GLY A 24 -11.10 7.65 -0.81
CA GLY A 24 -11.67 8.14 -2.05
C GLY A 24 -12.88 7.31 -2.51
N ASN A 25 -13.90 7.97 -3.01
CA ASN A 25 -15.07 7.31 -3.55
C ASN A 25 -14.79 6.79 -4.97
N GLN A 26 -14.37 5.56 -5.08
CA GLN A 26 -13.93 4.96 -6.32
C GLN A 26 -15.09 4.64 -7.27
N ARG A 27 -14.91 4.96 -8.56
CA ARG A 27 -15.79 4.46 -9.62
C ARG A 27 -15.34 3.09 -10.06
N PHE A 28 -16.24 2.13 -10.04
CA PHE A 28 -15.90 0.79 -10.47
C PHE A 28 -15.74 0.74 -11.99
N ARG A 29 -14.57 0.31 -12.44
CA ARG A 29 -14.27 0.10 -13.86
C ARG A 29 -13.65 -1.30 -14.01
N TYR A 30 -14.20 -2.09 -14.88
CA TYR A 30 -13.69 -3.44 -15.17
C TYR A 30 -13.85 -3.77 -16.65
N SER A 31 -13.13 -4.77 -17.11
CA SER A 31 -13.41 -5.53 -18.30
C SER A 31 -13.87 -6.94 -17.90
N GLU A 32 -14.63 -7.61 -18.76
CA GLU A 32 -15.07 -8.98 -18.50
C GLU A 32 -13.88 -9.92 -18.21
N GLY A 33 -12.82 -9.81 -19.02
CA GLY A 33 -11.61 -10.62 -18.79
C GLY A 33 -10.94 -10.38 -17.44
N TRP A 34 -10.95 -9.13 -16.97
CA TRP A 34 -10.43 -8.76 -15.67
C TRP A 34 -11.26 -9.32 -14.52
N LEU A 35 -12.58 -9.19 -14.60
CA LEU A 35 -13.48 -9.69 -13.58
C LEU A 35 -13.44 -11.23 -13.52
N ASN A 36 -13.38 -11.91 -14.67
CA ASN A 36 -13.18 -13.36 -14.74
C ASN A 36 -11.87 -13.80 -14.08
N GLU A 37 -10.79 -13.03 -14.19
CA GLU A 37 -9.54 -13.35 -13.51
C GLU A 37 -9.66 -13.18 -11.98
N CYS A 38 -10.37 -12.14 -11.51
CA CYS A 38 -10.68 -11.98 -10.09
C CYS A 38 -11.51 -13.17 -9.56
N GLU A 39 -12.51 -13.64 -10.30
CA GLU A 39 -13.31 -14.81 -9.95
C GLU A 39 -12.49 -16.10 -9.87
N LYS A 40 -11.63 -16.30 -10.85
CA LYS A 40 -10.72 -17.45 -10.87
C LYS A 40 -9.76 -17.46 -9.67
N ILE A 41 -9.26 -16.28 -9.29
CA ILE A 41 -8.35 -16.16 -8.15
C ILE A 41 -9.11 -16.35 -6.84
N SER A 42 -10.18 -15.61 -6.61
CA SER A 42 -10.91 -15.58 -5.34
C SER A 42 -11.83 -16.81 -5.13
N GLY A 43 -12.22 -17.49 -6.20
CA GLY A 43 -13.28 -18.50 -6.15
C GLY A 43 -14.67 -17.91 -5.91
N ARG A 44 -14.86 -16.60 -6.02
CA ARG A 44 -16.13 -15.90 -5.85
C ARG A 44 -16.67 -15.43 -7.19
N VAL A 45 -17.96 -15.55 -7.41
CA VAL A 45 -18.64 -15.11 -8.63
C VAL A 45 -19.19 -13.72 -8.43
N HIS A 46 -18.93 -12.84 -9.38
CA HIS A 46 -19.43 -11.47 -9.34
C HIS A 46 -20.71 -11.31 -10.19
N ARG A 47 -21.64 -10.49 -9.72
CA ARG A 47 -22.84 -10.11 -10.49
C ARG A 47 -22.48 -9.42 -11.81
N ARG A 48 -23.37 -9.52 -12.77
CA ARG A 48 -23.24 -8.86 -14.09
C ARG A 48 -24.53 -8.08 -14.41
N PRO A 49 -24.49 -6.79 -14.66
CA PRO A 49 -23.32 -5.91 -14.54
C PRO A 49 -22.96 -5.62 -13.09
N THR A 50 -21.68 -5.34 -12.82
CA THR A 50 -21.20 -4.74 -11.58
C THR A 50 -21.00 -3.25 -11.83
N ASN A 51 -21.83 -2.40 -11.23
CA ASN A 51 -21.82 -0.96 -11.53
C ASN A 51 -21.04 -0.14 -10.50
N PHE A 52 -20.95 -0.66 -9.29
CA PHE A 52 -20.39 0.05 -8.15
C PHE A 52 -19.33 -0.80 -7.44
N VAL A 53 -18.36 -0.14 -6.84
CA VAL A 53 -17.29 -0.81 -6.14
C VAL A 53 -17.77 -1.62 -4.93
N TRP A 54 -18.81 -1.15 -4.21
CA TRP A 54 -19.39 -1.93 -3.10
C TRP A 54 -20.05 -3.23 -3.55
N GLU A 55 -20.61 -3.31 -4.78
CA GLU A 55 -21.15 -4.57 -5.33
C GLU A 55 -20.01 -5.59 -5.53
N TYR A 56 -18.84 -5.13 -5.96
CA TYR A 56 -17.65 -5.98 -6.06
C TYR A 56 -17.23 -6.53 -4.68
N PHE A 57 -17.22 -5.70 -3.64
CA PHE A 57 -16.90 -6.16 -2.29
C PHE A 57 -17.99 -7.08 -1.71
N GLU A 58 -19.27 -6.77 -1.92
CA GLU A 58 -20.39 -7.64 -1.51
C GLU A 58 -20.25 -9.04 -2.12
N ASP A 59 -19.95 -9.14 -3.43
CA ASP A 59 -19.76 -10.42 -4.13
C ASP A 59 -18.53 -11.19 -3.62
N LEU A 60 -17.53 -10.51 -3.09
CA LEU A 60 -16.39 -11.13 -2.38
C LEU A 60 -16.73 -11.59 -0.96
N GLY A 61 -17.89 -11.21 -0.43
CA GLY A 61 -18.38 -11.64 0.88
C GLY A 61 -18.23 -10.59 2.00
N PHE A 62 -17.93 -9.33 1.66
CA PHE A 62 -17.97 -8.24 2.61
C PHE A 62 -19.42 -7.82 2.87
N SER A 63 -19.75 -7.46 4.11
CA SER A 63 -21.14 -7.06 4.47
C SER A 63 -21.27 -5.56 4.74
N ASP A 64 -20.18 -4.87 4.97
CA ASP A 64 -20.18 -3.45 5.31
C ASP A 64 -19.13 -2.71 4.47
N TYR A 65 -19.60 -1.74 3.69
CA TYR A 65 -18.76 -0.90 2.82
C TYR A 65 -18.99 0.57 3.14
N LEU A 66 -17.91 1.28 3.33
CA LEU A 66 -17.88 2.73 3.48
C LEU A 66 -16.76 3.31 2.62
N ALA A 67 -16.95 4.52 2.09
CA ALA A 67 -15.87 5.32 1.55
C ALA A 67 -15.66 6.58 2.39
N ILE A 68 -14.43 7.10 2.43
CA ILE A 68 -14.09 8.41 3.01
C ILE A 68 -13.53 9.28 1.89
N ASP A 69 -14.19 10.42 1.65
CA ASP A 69 -13.80 11.38 0.61
C ASP A 69 -14.09 12.81 1.09
N VAL A 70 -13.67 13.81 0.35
CA VAL A 70 -14.05 15.22 0.60
C VAL A 70 -15.49 15.55 0.14
N ASN A 71 -16.17 14.59 -0.49
CA ASN A 71 -17.55 14.67 -0.95
C ASN A 71 -18.38 13.49 -0.43
N THR A 72 -19.69 13.47 -0.69
CA THR A 72 -20.62 12.43 -0.20
C THR A 72 -21.13 11.51 -1.30
N GLU A 73 -20.48 11.47 -2.47
CA GLU A 73 -20.89 10.59 -3.56
C GLU A 73 -20.52 9.13 -3.25
N LEU A 74 -21.16 8.19 -3.90
CA LEU A 74 -20.81 6.77 -3.91
C LEU A 74 -20.63 6.16 -2.50
N ARG A 75 -21.54 6.41 -1.59
CA ARG A 75 -21.52 5.95 -0.18
C ARG A 75 -20.35 6.52 0.62
N ALA A 76 -19.80 7.68 0.23
CA ALA A 76 -18.74 8.31 1.02
C ALA A 76 -19.30 9.17 2.14
N ILE A 77 -18.58 9.20 3.26
CA ILE A 77 -18.71 10.23 4.28
C ILE A 77 -17.66 11.30 4.04
N ALA A 78 -18.08 12.57 4.18
CA ALA A 78 -17.22 13.71 3.89
C ALA A 78 -16.25 13.96 5.06
N MET A 79 -14.99 13.56 4.88
CA MET A 79 -13.88 13.86 5.78
C MET A 79 -12.62 14.15 4.97
N ASP A 80 -11.80 15.09 5.45
CA ASP A 80 -10.52 15.44 4.83
C ASP A 80 -9.39 14.63 5.46
N LEU A 81 -8.77 13.79 4.66
CA LEU A 81 -7.67 12.91 5.05
C LEU A 81 -6.35 13.64 5.35
N ASN A 82 -6.27 14.96 5.11
CA ASN A 82 -5.14 15.77 5.61
C ASN A 82 -5.14 15.92 7.15
N PHE A 83 -6.15 15.43 7.83
CA PHE A 83 -6.26 15.51 9.28
C PHE A 83 -6.37 14.12 9.89
N ILE A 84 -5.92 13.97 11.13
CA ILE A 84 -6.21 12.75 11.91
C ILE A 84 -7.72 12.71 12.16
N LEU A 85 -8.38 11.68 11.62
CA LEU A 85 -9.85 11.59 11.62
C LEU A 85 -10.44 11.49 13.02
N LYS A 86 -9.74 10.79 13.92
CA LYS A 86 -10.11 10.72 15.34
C LYS A 86 -10.14 12.11 15.98
N ASP A 87 -9.13 12.93 15.72
CA ASP A 87 -8.96 14.21 16.39
C ASP A 87 -9.92 15.26 15.82
N LYS A 88 -10.07 15.30 14.51
CA LYS A 88 -10.89 16.32 13.84
C LYS A 88 -12.37 16.00 13.84
N TYR A 89 -12.73 14.74 13.63
CA TYR A 89 -14.12 14.32 13.41
C TYR A 89 -14.63 13.38 14.51
N ASN A 90 -13.82 13.07 15.53
CA ASN A 90 -14.12 12.08 16.55
C ASN A 90 -14.48 10.70 15.93
N TYR A 91 -13.85 10.38 14.78
CA TYR A 91 -14.14 9.17 14.03
C TYR A 91 -13.17 8.04 14.42
N THR A 92 -13.71 7.00 15.05
CA THR A 92 -12.93 5.89 15.64
C THR A 92 -13.37 4.52 15.16
N THR A 93 -14.29 4.44 14.18
CA THR A 93 -14.75 3.17 13.63
C THR A 93 -13.58 2.42 12.98
N GLN A 94 -13.47 1.13 13.30
CA GLN A 94 -12.42 0.28 12.73
C GLN A 94 -13.01 -0.77 11.77
N PHE A 95 -12.22 -1.13 10.77
CA PHE A 95 -12.60 -2.02 9.69
C PHE A 95 -11.64 -3.21 9.58
N ASP A 96 -12.13 -4.31 9.01
CA ASP A 96 -11.32 -5.49 8.73
C ASP A 96 -10.40 -5.26 7.52
N TYR A 97 -10.80 -4.36 6.62
CA TYR A 97 -10.04 -4.01 5.42
C TYR A 97 -10.02 -2.50 5.21
N VAL A 98 -8.83 -1.92 5.09
CA VAL A 98 -8.62 -0.49 4.82
C VAL A 98 -7.88 -0.35 3.50
N THR A 99 -8.47 0.37 2.54
CA THR A 99 -7.91 0.51 1.20
C THR A 99 -7.50 1.95 0.90
N ASN A 100 -6.31 2.12 0.34
CA ASN A 100 -5.77 3.36 -0.19
C ASN A 100 -5.40 3.14 -1.66
N ASN A 101 -6.39 3.32 -2.53
CA ASN A 101 -6.27 3.03 -3.96
C ASN A 101 -6.34 4.32 -4.78
N GLY A 102 -5.19 4.90 -5.08
CA GLY A 102 -5.13 6.11 -5.90
C GLY A 102 -5.71 7.35 -5.20
N THR A 103 -5.53 7.46 -3.87
CA THR A 103 -6.04 8.59 -3.09
C THR A 103 -4.94 9.25 -2.28
N GLY A 104 -4.16 8.49 -1.54
CA GLY A 104 -3.13 9.03 -0.64
C GLY A 104 -2.08 9.89 -1.34
N GLU A 105 -1.79 9.65 -2.60
CA GLU A 105 -0.85 10.44 -3.40
C GLU A 105 -1.32 11.88 -3.65
N HIS A 106 -2.61 12.15 -3.48
CA HIS A 106 -3.23 13.48 -3.62
C HIS A 106 -3.37 14.23 -2.30
N ILE A 107 -3.09 13.57 -1.17
CA ILE A 107 -3.13 14.15 0.17
C ILE A 107 -1.78 14.75 0.50
N PHE A 108 -1.74 16.00 0.96
CA PHE A 108 -0.47 16.68 1.21
C PHE A 108 0.24 16.15 2.47
N ASP A 109 -0.50 15.88 3.54
CA ASP A 109 0.08 15.33 4.77
C ASP A 109 0.14 13.80 4.71
N GLN A 110 1.28 13.27 4.33
CA GLN A 110 1.50 11.83 4.20
C GLN A 110 1.54 11.11 5.56
N ARG A 111 1.90 11.79 6.64
CA ARG A 111 1.82 11.21 7.96
C ARG A 111 0.37 10.86 8.30
N THR A 112 -0.56 11.80 8.10
CA THR A 112 -1.98 11.57 8.42
C THR A 112 -2.57 10.46 7.56
N VAL A 113 -2.10 10.29 6.31
CA VAL A 113 -2.51 9.20 5.42
C VAL A 113 -2.26 7.84 6.10
N PHE A 114 -1.03 7.56 6.50
CA PHE A 114 -0.66 6.26 7.05
C PHE A 114 -1.14 6.07 8.50
N GLU A 115 -1.16 7.13 9.30
CA GLU A 115 -1.69 7.09 10.66
C GLU A 115 -3.20 6.84 10.68
N ASN A 116 -3.97 7.44 9.78
CA ASN A 116 -5.39 7.13 9.63
C ASN A 116 -5.64 5.69 9.16
N MET A 117 -4.83 5.15 8.23
CA MET A 117 -4.93 3.73 7.85
C MET A 117 -4.74 2.81 9.06
N HIS A 118 -3.72 3.11 9.88
CA HIS A 118 -3.46 2.37 11.11
C HIS A 118 -4.64 2.43 12.07
N ASN A 119 -5.16 3.64 12.33
CA ASN A 119 -6.22 3.89 13.30
C ASN A 119 -7.56 3.26 12.89
N LEU A 120 -7.85 3.24 11.57
CA LEU A 120 -9.08 2.66 11.03
C LEU A 120 -9.00 1.14 10.83
N CYS A 121 -7.83 0.55 10.92
CA CYS A 121 -7.66 -0.89 10.76
C CYS A 121 -7.77 -1.59 12.11
N LYS A 122 -8.61 -2.65 12.21
CA LYS A 122 -8.65 -3.54 13.35
C LYS A 122 -7.33 -4.29 13.51
N VAL A 123 -7.00 -4.74 14.71
CA VAL A 123 -5.96 -5.75 14.92
C VAL A 123 -6.40 -7.04 14.21
N GLY A 124 -5.51 -7.64 13.45
CA GLY A 124 -5.80 -8.76 12.55
C GLY A 124 -6.40 -8.33 11.21
N GLY A 125 -6.76 -7.06 11.05
CA GLY A 125 -7.25 -6.50 9.79
C GLY A 125 -6.12 -6.24 8.79
N THR A 126 -6.50 -6.04 7.54
CA THR A 126 -5.57 -5.84 6.43
C THR A 126 -5.62 -4.40 5.91
N MET A 127 -4.44 -3.82 5.67
CA MET A 127 -4.28 -2.54 4.99
C MET A 127 -3.66 -2.77 3.61
N ILE A 128 -4.23 -2.13 2.57
CA ILE A 128 -3.68 -2.18 1.22
C ILE A 128 -3.43 -0.78 0.67
N ASN A 129 -2.29 -0.60 0.02
CA ASN A 129 -2.00 0.57 -0.79
C ASN A 129 -1.83 0.17 -2.25
N VAL A 130 -2.39 0.96 -3.16
CA VAL A 130 -2.17 0.89 -4.60
C VAL A 130 -1.87 2.30 -5.07
N LEU A 131 -0.59 2.66 -5.13
CA LEU A 131 -0.12 4.03 -5.25
C LEU A 131 0.88 4.18 -6.39
N PRO A 132 1.08 5.38 -6.95
CA PRO A 132 2.05 5.66 -7.99
C PRO A 132 3.47 5.30 -7.56
N PHE A 133 4.19 4.54 -8.41
CA PHE A 133 5.62 4.31 -8.26
C PHE A 133 6.41 5.13 -9.28
N ALA A 134 6.27 4.84 -10.58
CA ALA A 134 6.94 5.58 -11.67
C ALA A 134 6.40 5.15 -13.04
N PRO A 135 6.54 5.97 -14.10
CA PRO A 135 6.49 7.41 -14.07
C PRO A 135 5.03 7.86 -14.06
N TRP A 136 4.62 8.66 -13.15
CA TRP A 136 3.26 9.22 -13.09
C TRP A 136 3.34 10.73 -13.33
N PHE A 137 3.77 11.13 -14.53
CA PHE A 137 3.97 12.54 -14.86
C PHE A 137 2.68 13.35 -14.66
N ASN A 138 2.79 14.45 -13.93
CA ASN A 138 1.73 15.44 -13.72
C ASN A 138 0.41 14.85 -13.21
N HIS A 139 0.48 13.79 -12.36
CA HIS A 139 -0.70 13.10 -11.85
C HIS A 139 -1.04 13.51 -10.42
N CYS A 140 -0.06 13.60 -9.53
CA CYS A 140 -0.25 13.67 -8.08
C CYS A 140 0.87 14.46 -7.39
N PHE A 141 0.75 14.67 -6.08
CA PHE A 141 1.84 15.24 -5.27
C PHE A 141 3.00 14.28 -5.08
N TYR A 142 2.71 12.98 -4.92
CA TYR A 142 3.70 12.00 -4.47
C TYR A 142 3.73 10.76 -5.35
N SER A 143 4.94 10.27 -5.60
CA SER A 143 5.22 8.90 -6.02
C SER A 143 5.96 8.18 -4.89
N PHE A 144 5.71 6.89 -4.73
CA PHE A 144 6.11 6.16 -3.54
C PHE A 144 7.15 5.09 -3.84
N HIS A 145 8.19 5.04 -3.03
CA HIS A 145 9.20 3.99 -3.11
C HIS A 145 8.89 2.82 -2.18
N PRO A 146 9.25 1.59 -2.57
CA PRO A 146 9.06 0.40 -1.74
C PRO A 146 9.69 0.50 -0.34
N GLY A 147 10.81 1.25 -0.22
CA GLY A 147 11.49 1.49 1.06
C GLY A 147 10.58 2.12 2.11
N LEU A 148 9.73 3.08 1.72
CA LEU A 148 8.77 3.71 2.63
C LEU A 148 7.85 2.68 3.28
N PHE A 149 7.25 1.80 2.49
CA PHE A 149 6.31 0.79 3.00
C PHE A 149 6.97 -0.23 3.90
N ARG A 150 8.23 -0.58 3.64
CA ARG A 150 9.01 -1.46 4.51
C ARG A 150 9.32 -0.80 5.84
N ASP A 151 9.73 0.46 5.80
CA ASP A 151 10.04 1.21 7.01
C ASP A 151 8.78 1.44 7.85
N ILE A 152 7.62 1.74 7.23
CA ILE A 152 6.33 1.82 7.92
C ILE A 152 5.94 0.47 8.55
N ALA A 153 6.04 -0.63 7.80
CA ALA A 153 5.70 -1.94 8.32
C ALA A 153 6.61 -2.35 9.49
N ALA A 154 7.91 -2.11 9.38
CA ALA A 154 8.88 -2.40 10.42
C ALA A 154 8.65 -1.57 11.69
N ALA A 155 8.42 -0.24 11.53
CA ALA A 155 8.18 0.66 12.66
C ALA A 155 6.91 0.31 13.44
N ASN A 156 5.91 -0.27 12.79
CA ASN A 156 4.60 -0.56 13.39
C ASN A 156 4.36 -2.07 13.60
N GLY A 157 5.37 -2.90 13.33
CA GLY A 157 5.28 -4.35 13.52
C GLY A 157 4.24 -5.03 12.62
N TYR A 158 3.96 -4.47 11.42
CA TYR A 158 3.00 -5.08 10.51
C TYR A 158 3.55 -6.34 9.87
N GLU A 159 2.67 -7.33 9.69
CA GLU A 159 2.98 -8.56 8.98
C GLU A 159 2.67 -8.42 7.49
N TRP A 160 3.67 -8.71 6.65
CA TRP A 160 3.53 -8.63 5.20
C TRP A 160 2.64 -9.74 4.65
N GLN A 161 1.72 -9.33 3.76
CA GLN A 161 1.00 -10.25 2.87
C GLN A 161 1.70 -10.32 1.51
N PHE A 162 2.00 -9.18 0.91
CA PHE A 162 2.78 -9.05 -0.32
C PHE A 162 3.18 -7.61 -0.63
N MET A 163 4.12 -7.46 -1.54
CA MET A 163 4.44 -6.21 -2.23
C MET A 163 4.65 -6.51 -3.72
N TRP A 164 3.96 -5.77 -4.58
CA TRP A 164 4.05 -5.91 -6.02
C TRP A 164 4.38 -4.59 -6.70
N LEU A 165 5.05 -4.65 -7.85
CA LEU A 165 4.94 -3.63 -8.89
C LEU A 165 3.87 -4.07 -9.88
N ALA A 166 2.94 -3.18 -10.22
CA ALA A 166 1.82 -3.50 -11.08
C ALA A 166 1.63 -2.46 -12.18
N GLN A 167 1.37 -2.93 -13.38
CA GLN A 167 0.93 -2.12 -14.51
C GLN A 167 -0.59 -1.94 -14.52
N ASN A 168 -1.07 -0.83 -15.06
CA ASN A 168 -2.52 -0.59 -15.20
C ASN A 168 -3.25 -1.64 -16.05
N THR A 169 -2.51 -2.46 -16.81
CA THR A 169 -3.04 -3.56 -17.62
C THR A 169 -3.26 -4.84 -16.83
N GLY A 170 -2.92 -4.88 -15.53
CA GLY A 170 -3.07 -6.03 -14.65
C GLY A 170 -1.87 -6.95 -14.54
N LYS A 171 -0.81 -6.71 -15.31
CA LYS A 171 0.44 -7.41 -15.09
C LYS A 171 1.07 -6.91 -13.79
N TYR A 172 1.54 -7.82 -12.96
CA TYR A 172 2.28 -7.50 -11.74
C TYR A 172 3.48 -8.42 -11.58
N ILE A 173 4.46 -7.96 -10.82
CA ILE A 173 5.66 -8.70 -10.46
C ILE A 173 5.85 -8.57 -8.95
N ASP A 174 6.11 -9.68 -8.28
CA ASP A 174 6.41 -9.68 -6.87
C ASP A 174 7.70 -8.89 -6.59
N CYS A 175 7.65 -8.07 -5.55
CA CYS A 175 8.80 -7.38 -5.02
C CYS A 175 9.20 -8.00 -3.69
N PRO A 176 10.50 -8.15 -3.44
CA PRO A 176 10.95 -8.64 -2.15
C PRO A 176 10.53 -7.69 -1.01
N THR A 177 9.98 -8.26 0.05
CA THR A 177 9.61 -7.53 1.27
C THR A 177 10.76 -7.47 2.28
N GLY A 178 11.71 -8.39 2.17
CA GLY A 178 12.91 -8.46 3.02
C GLY A 178 13.93 -7.37 2.71
N MET A 179 14.74 -7.01 3.70
CA MET A 179 15.80 -5.99 3.58
C MET A 179 16.97 -6.47 2.72
N ASP A 180 17.26 -7.76 2.69
CA ASP A 180 18.46 -8.33 2.04
C ASP A 180 18.48 -8.12 0.53
N SER A 181 17.33 -8.05 -0.10
CA SER A 181 17.20 -7.84 -1.54
C SER A 181 17.60 -6.45 -2.04
N TRP A 182 17.86 -5.52 -1.13
CA TRP A 182 18.18 -4.12 -1.43
C TRP A 182 19.63 -3.75 -1.14
N THR A 183 20.46 -4.71 -0.69
CA THR A 183 21.84 -4.47 -0.28
C THR A 183 22.80 -4.11 -1.42
N HIS A 184 22.35 -4.13 -2.67
CA HIS A 184 23.23 -3.98 -3.83
C HIS A 184 23.09 -2.64 -4.57
N TYR A 185 22.51 -1.61 -3.99
CA TYR A 185 22.72 -0.27 -4.51
C TYR A 185 24.11 0.25 -4.07
N GLU A 186 25.15 -0.39 -4.52
CA GLU A 186 26.50 0.18 -4.51
C GLU A 186 26.55 1.24 -5.62
N GLN A 187 26.45 2.48 -5.25
CA GLN A 187 26.56 3.65 -6.15
C GLN A 187 27.88 3.72 -6.94
N LYS A 188 28.82 2.79 -6.77
CA LYS A 188 30.18 2.90 -7.28
C LYS A 188 30.54 1.93 -8.40
N LYS A 189 29.65 1.05 -8.83
CA LYS A 189 29.96 0.20 -9.99
C LYS A 189 29.07 0.58 -11.16
N PRO A 190 29.61 1.18 -12.22
CA PRO A 190 28.83 1.66 -13.37
C PRO A 190 28.11 0.56 -14.16
N ARG A 191 28.15 -0.69 -13.74
CA ARG A 191 27.49 -1.84 -14.38
C ARG A 191 27.21 -2.97 -13.37
N ALA A 192 26.82 -2.66 -12.14
CA ALA A 192 26.20 -3.70 -11.33
C ALA A 192 24.96 -4.23 -12.07
N PRO A 193 24.68 -5.53 -12.06
CA PRO A 193 23.43 -6.03 -12.62
C PRO A 193 22.28 -5.28 -11.97
N LEU A 194 21.29 -4.87 -12.79
CA LEU A 194 20.09 -4.20 -12.30
C LEU A 194 19.53 -4.96 -11.10
N SER A 195 19.16 -4.25 -10.06
CA SER A 195 18.50 -4.86 -8.90
C SER A 195 17.23 -5.57 -9.35
N GLU A 196 16.72 -6.50 -8.57
CA GLU A 196 15.46 -7.19 -8.90
C GLU A 196 14.32 -6.19 -9.11
N LEU A 197 14.31 -5.09 -8.35
CA LEU A 197 13.32 -4.02 -8.51
C LEU A 197 13.49 -3.28 -9.84
N GLU A 198 14.71 -2.94 -10.24
CA GLU A 198 14.98 -2.27 -11.50
C GLU A 198 14.58 -3.15 -12.67
N ARG A 199 14.91 -4.45 -12.61
CA ARG A 199 14.46 -5.42 -13.63
C ARG A 199 12.95 -5.54 -13.70
N ALA A 200 12.28 -5.64 -12.55
CA ALA A 200 10.83 -5.67 -12.47
C ALA A 200 10.20 -4.40 -13.05
N TYR A 201 10.78 -3.25 -12.72
CA TYR A 201 10.33 -1.97 -13.27
C TYR A 201 10.51 -1.90 -14.78
N ASP A 202 11.71 -2.24 -15.30
CA ASP A 202 12.00 -2.21 -16.73
C ASP A 202 11.08 -3.14 -17.52
N GLU A 203 10.83 -4.35 -17.01
CA GLU A 203 9.90 -5.29 -17.64
C GLU A 203 8.47 -4.76 -17.72
N LEU A 204 8.01 -4.02 -16.70
CA LEU A 204 6.68 -3.44 -16.67
C LEU A 204 6.59 -2.14 -17.44
N HIS A 205 7.63 -1.30 -17.35
CA HIS A 205 7.61 0.05 -17.90
C HIS A 205 7.79 0.10 -19.43
N THR A 206 8.66 -0.73 -19.98
CA THR A 206 9.08 -0.66 -21.39
C THR A 206 8.47 -1.74 -22.29
N ARG A 207 7.41 -2.38 -21.84
CA ARG A 207 6.76 -3.44 -22.60
C ARG A 207 6.16 -2.89 -23.90
N ASP A 208 6.31 -3.64 -24.98
CA ASP A 208 5.77 -3.33 -26.32
C ASP A 208 6.28 -1.99 -26.90
N GLY A 209 7.46 -1.52 -26.46
CA GLY A 209 8.05 -0.27 -26.91
C GLY A 209 7.28 0.98 -26.45
N LYS A 210 6.37 0.85 -25.47
CA LYS A 210 5.62 1.96 -24.89
C LYS A 210 5.93 2.07 -23.42
N ALA A 211 6.03 3.31 -22.94
CA ALA A 211 6.12 3.59 -21.51
C ALA A 211 4.74 3.41 -20.84
N HIS A 212 4.72 2.66 -19.74
CA HIS A 212 3.53 2.44 -18.94
C HIS A 212 3.73 2.96 -17.52
N ASN A 213 2.67 3.47 -16.92
CA ASN A 213 2.67 3.82 -15.51
C ASN A 213 2.70 2.53 -14.67
N VAL A 214 3.58 2.51 -13.69
CA VAL A 214 3.74 1.41 -12.74
C VAL A 214 3.32 1.90 -11.37
N SER A 215 2.45 1.15 -10.72
CA SER A 215 2.02 1.36 -9.34
C SER A 215 2.73 0.40 -8.41
N ILE A 216 2.94 0.81 -7.17
CA ILE A 216 3.30 -0.09 -6.09
C ILE A 216 2.03 -0.55 -5.38
N VAL A 217 1.92 -1.86 -5.16
CA VAL A 217 0.83 -2.50 -4.42
C VAL A 217 1.42 -3.14 -3.18
N THR A 218 0.97 -2.74 -2.00
CA THR A 218 1.42 -3.31 -0.73
C THR A 218 0.24 -3.75 0.10
N ALA A 219 0.34 -4.89 0.75
CA ALA A 219 -0.64 -5.36 1.71
C ALA A 219 0.04 -5.89 2.97
N TYR A 220 -0.49 -5.49 4.13
CA TYR A 220 -0.03 -5.98 5.43
C TYR A 220 -1.19 -6.15 6.41
N THR A 221 -0.99 -7.05 7.38
CA THR A 221 -1.88 -7.25 8.52
C THR A 221 -1.40 -6.39 9.68
N LYS A 222 -2.31 -5.65 10.30
CA LYS A 222 -2.06 -4.95 11.57
C LYS A 222 -2.00 -5.97 12.72
N THR A 223 -0.89 -6.01 13.43
CA THR A 223 -0.64 -7.02 14.48
C THR A 223 -0.93 -6.53 15.88
N THR A 224 -0.87 -5.21 16.11
CA THR A 224 -1.05 -4.59 17.44
C THR A 224 -1.90 -3.34 17.36
N ASP A 225 -2.46 -2.91 18.49
CA ASP A 225 -3.20 -1.65 18.61
C ASP A 225 -2.37 -0.55 19.30
N ASN A 226 -1.04 -0.68 19.28
CA ASN A 226 -0.14 0.37 19.74
C ASN A 226 -0.33 1.63 18.91
N PRO A 227 -0.08 2.83 19.42
CA PRO A 227 -0.11 4.05 18.62
C PRO A 227 0.79 3.94 17.39
N PHE A 228 0.37 4.58 16.29
CA PHE A 228 1.17 4.64 15.06
C PHE A 228 2.54 5.27 15.34
N VAL A 229 3.59 4.60 14.91
CA VAL A 229 4.97 5.04 15.02
C VAL A 229 5.45 5.58 13.68
N ILE A 230 5.97 6.81 13.69
CA ILE A 230 6.57 7.42 12.52
C ILE A 230 7.85 6.63 12.16
N PRO A 231 7.98 6.14 10.92
CA PRO A 231 9.15 5.38 10.53
C PRO A 231 10.39 6.29 10.40
N MET A 232 11.53 5.81 10.87
CA MET A 232 12.82 6.30 10.42
C MET A 232 13.24 5.53 9.17
N GLN A 233 13.79 6.20 8.16
CA GLN A 233 14.32 5.47 7.03
C GLN A 233 15.43 4.53 7.50
N GLY A 234 15.24 3.21 7.30
CA GLY A 234 16.11 2.17 7.86
C GLY A 234 17.59 2.32 7.54
N ARG A 235 17.90 3.01 6.44
CA ARG A 235 19.28 3.39 6.06
C ARG A 235 19.98 4.28 7.10
N TYR A 236 19.23 5.06 7.87
CA TYR A 236 19.75 6.07 8.80
C TYR A 236 19.48 5.77 10.27
N VAL A 237 18.83 4.66 10.59
CA VAL A 237 18.47 4.31 11.98
C VAL A 237 19.68 4.33 12.93
N ASN A 238 20.82 3.86 12.46
CA ASN A 238 22.06 3.85 13.28
C ASN A 238 22.74 5.19 13.43
N ASP A 239 22.37 6.18 12.62
CA ASP A 239 22.96 7.51 12.66
C ASP A 239 22.19 8.44 13.60
N VAL A 240 21.09 7.96 14.22
CA VAL A 240 20.27 8.73 15.15
C VAL A 240 21.01 8.89 16.47
N VAL A 241 21.17 10.13 16.92
CA VAL A 241 21.76 10.43 18.24
C VAL A 241 20.86 9.91 19.37
N ASP A 242 21.47 9.59 20.52
CA ASP A 242 20.76 8.92 21.62
C ASP A 242 19.53 9.69 22.12
N ASP A 243 19.60 11.02 22.14
CA ASP A 243 18.49 11.88 22.57
C ASP A 243 17.23 11.78 21.67
N LEU A 244 17.40 11.38 20.41
CA LEU A 244 16.30 11.22 19.44
C LEU A 244 15.86 9.76 19.25
N LYS A 245 16.61 8.79 19.78
CA LYS A 245 16.26 7.36 19.61
C LYS A 245 14.90 7.00 20.19
N GLY A 246 14.49 7.67 21.27
CA GLY A 246 13.18 7.47 21.89
C GLY A 246 11.98 7.93 21.04
N GLU A 247 12.22 8.76 20.02
CA GLU A 247 11.18 9.22 19.08
C GLU A 247 10.83 8.15 18.03
N TYR A 248 11.70 7.16 17.85
CA TYR A 248 11.57 6.11 16.86
C TYR A 248 11.54 4.76 17.54
N SER A 249 10.72 3.84 17.08
CA SER A 249 10.68 2.50 17.66
C SER A 249 12.04 1.82 17.52
N GLU A 250 12.46 1.08 18.56
CA GLU A 250 13.57 0.13 18.49
C GLU A 250 13.21 -1.07 17.58
N THR A 251 12.59 -0.83 16.44
CA THR A 251 12.33 -1.91 15.51
C THR A 251 13.69 -2.45 15.10
N ASN A 252 13.87 -3.75 15.30
CA ASN A 252 14.95 -4.54 14.74
C ASN A 252 14.84 -4.54 13.21
N ILE A 253 14.97 -3.38 12.61
CA ILE A 253 15.30 -3.26 11.21
C ILE A 253 16.70 -3.81 11.17
N ASP A 254 16.87 -4.93 10.49
CA ASP A 254 18.18 -5.52 10.28
C ASP A 254 19.04 -4.48 9.58
N VAL A 255 19.88 -3.83 10.39
CA VAL A 255 20.51 -2.57 10.03
C VAL A 255 21.62 -2.90 9.08
N ARG A 256 21.50 -2.47 7.86
CA ARG A 256 22.58 -2.53 6.90
C ARG A 256 23.82 -1.87 7.52
N GLN A 257 24.85 -2.65 7.79
CA GLN A 257 26.15 -2.11 8.09
C GLN A 257 26.55 -1.20 6.93
N ARG A 258 26.54 0.10 7.17
CA ARG A 258 27.15 1.04 6.24
C ARG A 258 28.64 0.80 6.22
N ASP A 259 29.15 0.56 5.07
CA ASP A 259 30.55 0.85 4.80
C ASP A 259 30.65 2.39 4.74
N HIS A 260 31.07 3.00 5.85
CA HIS A 260 31.21 4.45 6.00
C HIS A 260 32.21 5.09 5.03
N THR A 261 32.91 4.29 4.22
CA THR A 261 33.93 4.79 3.30
C THR A 261 33.38 5.33 1.97
N SER A 262 32.05 5.30 1.75
CA SER A 262 31.47 5.57 0.44
C SER A 262 30.47 6.73 0.35
N ALA A 263 30.28 7.53 1.38
CA ALA A 263 29.37 8.67 1.33
C ALA A 263 30.10 9.93 0.80
N THR A 264 30.21 10.03 -0.49
CA THR A 264 30.32 11.34 -1.15
C THR A 264 29.14 11.48 -2.07
N TYR A 265 28.29 12.48 -1.79
CA TYR A 265 27.25 12.96 -2.68
C TYR A 265 27.88 13.58 -3.94
#